data_3a7725cbffd0ee72b8b7c8a03dc52894
#
_entry.id   3a7725cbffd0ee72b8b7c8a03dc52894
#
_cell.length_a   1.000
_cell.length_b   1.000
_cell.length_c   1.000
_cell.angle_alpha   90.00
_cell.angle_beta   90.00
_cell.angle_gamma   90.00
#
_symmetry.space_group_name_H-M   'P 1'
#
loop_
_entity.id
_entity.type
_entity.pdbx_description
1 polymer ?
#
loop_
_entity_poly.entity_id
_entity_poly.type
_entity_poly.pdbx_seq_one_letter_code
_entity_poly.pdbx_strand_id
1 'polypeptide(L)'
;MKIVFGFIWAISILNGIFYGVRASYLIALGIMVALLFGNIAVCRRHYRRWIDVVTFTLLSIPIFYVYYHASIGYFSVLFPMLFSCGIVFILGIRNSFVINLFYLAAMILCFRFDLNASAEDIYGENVALRFPYLYVCFVFMAYLLMYCIQHYWVEKRRRQEKLEQRVHEEKKKLQGMSMRVMNAMCRALGAKIPGEEEHCRQVAEYAKEIAKRLDLPEDMVSGAYQAGLLHEIGMIGIPDELIQRRNLTDEEYGVFQTYVKMGYDMISELQVADTI
;
A
#
# COMPACT_ATOMS: atom_id res chain seq x y z
N MET A 1 15.86 0.63 -5.01
CA MET A 1 17.18 0.37 -4.42
C MET A 1 18.11 -0.40 -5.35
N LYS A 2 17.77 -1.62 -5.90
CA LYS A 2 18.62 -2.39 -6.84
C LYS A 2 19.10 -1.56 -8.05
N ILE A 3 18.23 -0.72 -8.63
CA ILE A 3 18.55 0.17 -9.76
C ILE A 3 19.61 1.21 -9.36
N VAL A 4 19.48 1.80 -8.16
CA VAL A 4 20.44 2.80 -7.65
C VAL A 4 21.83 2.17 -7.48
N PHE A 5 21.92 0.94 -6.96
CA PHE A 5 23.19 0.21 -6.88
C PHE A 5 23.77 -0.07 -8.26
N GLY A 6 22.95 -0.46 -9.25
CA GLY A 6 23.39 -0.64 -10.62
C GLY A 6 23.99 0.63 -11.21
N PHE A 7 23.38 1.79 -10.98
CA PHE A 7 23.91 3.09 -11.43
C PHE A 7 25.23 3.47 -10.74
N ILE A 8 25.32 3.30 -9.43
CA ILE A 8 26.57 3.59 -8.68
C ILE A 8 27.73 2.77 -9.24
N TRP A 9 27.50 1.49 -9.54
CA TRP A 9 28.54 0.62 -10.08
C TRP A 9 28.85 0.91 -11.54
N ALA A 10 27.88 1.29 -12.36
CA ALA A 10 28.13 1.75 -13.72
C ALA A 10 29.02 3.02 -13.75
N ILE A 11 28.77 3.97 -12.86
CA ILE A 11 29.60 5.16 -12.67
C ILE A 11 31.02 4.76 -12.21
N SER A 12 31.14 3.75 -11.34
CA SER A 12 32.44 3.26 -10.88
C SER A 12 33.27 2.60 -12.03
N ILE A 13 32.60 1.93 -12.98
CA ILE A 13 33.24 1.39 -14.18
C ILE A 13 33.76 2.55 -15.06
N LEU A 14 32.95 3.55 -15.32
CA LEU A 14 33.34 4.72 -16.10
C LEU A 14 34.56 5.43 -15.49
N ASN A 15 34.53 5.66 -14.16
CA ASN A 15 35.66 6.23 -13.45
C ASN A 15 36.92 5.35 -13.58
N GLY A 16 36.77 4.02 -13.44
CA GLY A 16 37.89 3.09 -13.58
C GLY A 16 38.53 3.14 -14.97
N ILE A 17 37.77 3.34 -16.03
CA ILE A 17 38.28 3.50 -17.39
C ILE A 17 39.08 4.81 -17.52
N PHE A 18 38.57 5.91 -16.96
CA PHE A 18 39.25 7.22 -17.02
C PHE A 18 40.57 7.26 -16.24
N TYR A 19 40.67 6.53 -15.13
CA TYR A 19 41.85 6.53 -14.26
C TYR A 19 42.86 5.38 -14.55
N GLY A 20 42.66 4.62 -15.65
CA GLY A 20 43.61 3.58 -16.09
C GLY A 20 43.73 2.39 -15.12
N VAL A 21 42.64 2.02 -14.43
CA VAL A 21 42.64 0.92 -13.47
C VAL A 21 42.81 -0.43 -14.18
N ARG A 22 43.38 -1.42 -13.46
CA ARG A 22 43.65 -2.78 -14.00
C ARG A 22 42.40 -3.41 -14.64
N ALA A 23 42.59 -4.04 -15.81
CA ALA A 23 41.46 -4.67 -16.56
C ALA A 23 40.67 -5.69 -15.73
N SER A 24 41.30 -6.42 -14.81
CA SER A 24 40.66 -7.36 -13.92
C SER A 24 39.58 -6.73 -13.00
N TYR A 25 39.82 -5.49 -12.57
CA TYR A 25 38.85 -4.73 -11.78
C TYR A 25 37.60 -4.33 -12.60
N LEU A 26 37.81 -3.87 -13.84
CA LEU A 26 36.73 -3.52 -14.75
C LEU A 26 35.87 -4.74 -15.08
N ILE A 27 36.50 -5.92 -15.23
CA ILE A 27 35.75 -7.18 -15.43
C ILE A 27 34.92 -7.53 -14.20
N ALA A 28 35.49 -7.43 -12.99
CA ALA A 28 34.74 -7.70 -11.75
C ALA A 28 33.52 -6.78 -11.60
N LEU A 29 33.67 -5.48 -11.85
CA LEU A 29 32.58 -4.52 -11.85
C LEU A 29 31.54 -4.84 -12.93
N GLY A 30 31.96 -5.22 -14.13
CA GLY A 30 31.06 -5.63 -15.22
C GLY A 30 30.18 -6.83 -14.82
N ILE A 31 30.79 -7.84 -14.18
CA ILE A 31 30.09 -9.02 -13.66
C ILE A 31 29.05 -8.58 -12.60
N MET A 32 29.43 -7.68 -11.70
CA MET A 32 28.50 -7.16 -10.65
C MET A 32 27.28 -6.47 -11.26
N VAL A 33 27.48 -5.61 -12.25
CA VAL A 33 26.39 -4.92 -12.95
C VAL A 33 25.51 -5.92 -13.69
N ALA A 34 26.09 -6.89 -14.41
CA ALA A 34 25.35 -7.91 -15.14
C ALA A 34 24.48 -8.77 -14.21
N LEU A 35 25.01 -9.20 -13.06
CA LEU A 35 24.28 -9.98 -12.06
C LEU A 35 23.10 -9.18 -11.47
N LEU A 36 23.28 -7.88 -11.19
CA LEU A 36 22.20 -7.03 -10.68
C LEU A 36 21.08 -6.82 -11.70
N PHE A 37 21.42 -6.47 -12.94
CA PHE A 37 20.41 -6.29 -13.98
C PHE A 37 19.71 -7.60 -14.33
N GLY A 38 20.43 -8.72 -14.35
CA GLY A 38 19.86 -10.06 -14.50
C GLY A 38 18.85 -10.38 -13.39
N ASN A 39 19.19 -10.08 -12.13
CA ASN A 39 18.28 -10.25 -11.01
C ASN A 39 17.02 -9.37 -11.15
N ILE A 40 17.16 -8.10 -11.54
CA ILE A 40 16.02 -7.21 -11.77
C ILE A 40 15.11 -7.75 -12.87
N ALA A 41 15.66 -8.25 -13.97
CA ALA A 41 14.89 -8.81 -15.08
C ALA A 41 14.12 -10.07 -14.67
N VAL A 42 14.76 -10.98 -13.92
CA VAL A 42 14.13 -12.21 -13.43
C VAL A 42 13.05 -11.90 -12.38
N CYS A 43 13.32 -11.00 -11.44
CA CYS A 43 12.36 -10.61 -10.40
C CYS A 43 11.14 -9.87 -10.95
N ARG A 44 11.22 -9.21 -12.11
CA ARG A 44 10.05 -8.62 -12.79
C ARG A 44 9.05 -9.66 -13.27
N ARG A 45 9.53 -10.86 -13.66
CA ARG A 45 8.67 -11.95 -14.15
C ARG A 45 8.16 -12.87 -13.06
N HIS A 46 9.05 -13.28 -12.12
CA HIS A 46 8.71 -14.16 -11.00
C HIS A 46 9.52 -13.80 -9.77
N TYR A 47 8.93 -13.01 -8.86
CA TYR A 47 9.58 -12.67 -7.61
C TYR A 47 9.63 -13.89 -6.68
N ARG A 48 10.85 -14.41 -6.45
CA ARG A 48 11.12 -15.44 -5.42
C ARG A 48 12.29 -14.96 -4.57
N ARG A 49 12.10 -14.89 -3.28
CA ARG A 49 13.09 -14.38 -2.31
C ARG A 49 14.44 -15.09 -2.37
N TRP A 50 14.48 -16.37 -2.71
CA TRP A 50 15.71 -17.13 -2.85
C TRP A 50 16.60 -16.64 -4.02
N ILE A 51 16.01 -16.10 -5.08
CA ILE A 51 16.75 -15.53 -6.21
C ILE A 51 17.60 -14.35 -5.76
N ASP A 52 17.05 -13.50 -4.89
CA ASP A 52 17.80 -12.38 -4.31
C ASP A 52 18.95 -12.91 -3.44
N VAL A 53 18.70 -13.90 -2.59
CA VAL A 53 19.75 -14.48 -1.74
C VAL A 53 20.89 -15.02 -2.58
N VAL A 54 20.61 -15.84 -3.61
CA VAL A 54 21.64 -16.40 -4.50
C VAL A 54 22.41 -15.29 -5.23
N THR A 55 21.69 -14.30 -5.78
CA THR A 55 22.36 -13.21 -6.53
C THR A 55 23.28 -12.41 -5.63
N PHE A 56 22.84 -12.04 -4.42
CA PHE A 56 23.68 -11.28 -3.49
C PHE A 56 24.82 -12.09 -2.91
N THR A 57 24.66 -13.42 -2.76
CA THR A 57 25.78 -14.30 -2.44
C THR A 57 26.80 -14.35 -3.56
N LEU A 58 26.37 -14.46 -4.82
CA LEU A 58 27.29 -14.42 -5.97
C LEU A 58 27.97 -13.06 -6.12
N LEU A 59 27.26 -11.95 -5.87
CA LEU A 59 27.81 -10.60 -5.85
C LEU A 59 28.90 -10.39 -4.79
N SER A 60 28.87 -11.19 -3.72
CA SER A 60 29.88 -11.09 -2.66
C SER A 60 31.29 -11.42 -3.16
N ILE A 61 31.43 -12.33 -4.12
CA ILE A 61 32.71 -12.78 -4.63
C ILE A 61 33.50 -11.66 -5.33
N PRO A 62 32.94 -10.97 -6.37
CA PRO A 62 33.67 -9.89 -7.02
C PRO A 62 33.92 -8.68 -6.11
N ILE A 63 33.04 -8.42 -5.15
CA ILE A 63 33.23 -7.35 -4.17
C ILE A 63 34.41 -7.66 -3.27
N PHE A 64 34.51 -8.91 -2.80
CA PHE A 64 35.65 -9.36 -2.01
C PHE A 64 36.93 -9.29 -2.81
N TYR A 65 36.92 -9.66 -4.10
CA TYR A 65 38.06 -9.55 -5.00
C TYR A 65 38.56 -8.09 -5.13
N VAL A 66 37.62 -7.13 -5.34
CA VAL A 66 37.96 -5.69 -5.43
C VAL A 66 38.59 -5.18 -4.12
N TYR A 67 38.03 -5.61 -2.99
CA TYR A 67 38.56 -5.28 -1.67
C TYR A 67 39.96 -5.86 -1.43
N TYR A 68 40.13 -7.16 -1.70
CA TYR A 68 41.39 -7.89 -1.47
C TYR A 68 42.60 -7.33 -2.28
N HIS A 69 42.33 -6.99 -3.53
CA HIS A 69 43.42 -6.44 -4.40
C HIS A 69 43.58 -4.92 -4.24
N ALA A 70 42.83 -4.26 -3.37
CA ALA A 70 42.86 -2.80 -3.15
C ALA A 70 42.95 -1.99 -4.47
N SER A 71 42.18 -2.45 -5.46
CA SER A 71 42.31 -2.04 -6.88
C SER A 71 42.06 -0.54 -7.10
N ILE A 72 41.45 0.16 -6.14
CA ILE A 72 41.16 1.59 -6.17
C ILE A 72 41.76 2.31 -4.94
N GLY A 73 42.82 1.78 -4.35
CA GLY A 73 43.44 2.32 -3.15
C GLY A 73 42.46 2.34 -1.97
N TYR A 74 42.51 3.38 -1.16
CA TYR A 74 41.67 3.52 0.05
C TYR A 74 40.16 3.36 -0.18
N PHE A 75 39.64 3.69 -1.37
CA PHE A 75 38.21 3.56 -1.67
C PHE A 75 37.72 2.11 -1.75
N SER A 76 38.59 1.13 -1.96
CA SER A 76 38.18 -0.28 -2.00
C SER A 76 37.54 -0.77 -0.71
N VAL A 77 37.88 -0.15 0.42
CA VAL A 77 37.31 -0.41 1.77
C VAL A 77 35.82 -0.07 1.87
N LEU A 78 35.36 0.91 1.09
CA LEU A 78 33.95 1.34 1.13
C LEU A 78 33.01 0.32 0.48
N PHE A 79 33.49 -0.50 -0.47
CA PHE A 79 32.63 -1.47 -1.18
C PHE A 79 32.00 -2.51 -0.26
N PRO A 80 32.73 -3.22 0.62
CA PRO A 80 32.13 -4.14 1.59
C PRO A 80 31.12 -3.46 2.51
N MET A 81 31.39 -2.22 2.96
CA MET A 81 30.49 -1.48 3.84
C MET A 81 29.16 -1.14 3.15
N LEU A 82 29.23 -0.53 1.96
CA LEU A 82 28.04 -0.18 1.17
C LEU A 82 27.24 -1.42 0.76
N PHE A 83 27.93 -2.48 0.39
CA PHE A 83 27.30 -3.74 0.03
C PHE A 83 26.56 -4.36 1.21
N SER A 84 27.20 -4.43 2.38
CA SER A 84 26.60 -4.96 3.60
C SER A 84 25.34 -4.20 4.01
N CYS A 85 25.35 -2.87 3.94
CA CYS A 85 24.14 -2.08 4.13
C CYS A 85 23.07 -2.42 3.09
N GLY A 86 23.43 -2.48 1.82
CA GLY A 86 22.52 -2.81 0.73
C GLY A 86 21.82 -4.15 0.93
N ILE A 87 22.56 -5.16 1.37
CA ILE A 87 22.03 -6.50 1.66
C ILE A 87 21.00 -6.45 2.77
N VAL A 88 21.23 -5.70 3.85
CA VAL A 88 20.27 -5.57 4.96
C VAL A 88 18.93 -5.03 4.44
N PHE A 89 18.94 -4.03 3.58
CA PHE A 89 17.74 -3.44 3.02
C PHE A 89 17.02 -4.33 1.98
N ILE A 90 17.75 -5.17 1.26
CA ILE A 90 17.17 -5.99 0.18
C ILE A 90 16.71 -7.36 0.69
N LEU A 91 17.55 -8.05 1.45
CA LEU A 91 17.27 -9.41 1.95
C LEU A 91 16.54 -9.41 3.30
N GLY A 92 16.55 -8.28 4.01
CA GLY A 92 16.04 -8.16 5.37
C GLY A 92 17.00 -8.71 6.42
N ILE A 93 16.66 -8.51 7.69
CA ILE A 93 17.54 -8.75 8.84
C ILE A 93 18.03 -10.21 8.90
N ARG A 94 17.15 -11.18 8.76
CA ARG A 94 17.48 -12.60 8.96
C ARG A 94 18.46 -13.17 7.92
N ASN A 95 18.23 -12.88 6.65
CA ASN A 95 19.03 -13.46 5.56
C ASN A 95 20.36 -12.73 5.35
N SER A 96 20.39 -11.41 5.61
CA SER A 96 21.61 -10.61 5.50
C SER A 96 22.61 -10.93 6.61
N PHE A 97 22.15 -11.40 7.77
CA PHE A 97 23.01 -11.68 8.92
C PHE A 97 24.11 -12.69 8.59
N VAL A 98 23.77 -13.81 7.96
CA VAL A 98 24.72 -14.87 7.59
C VAL A 98 25.78 -14.34 6.62
N ILE A 99 25.35 -13.56 5.63
CA ILE A 99 26.27 -12.99 4.63
C ILE A 99 27.22 -11.97 5.27
N ASN A 100 26.67 -11.09 6.12
CA ASN A 100 27.50 -10.10 6.82
C ASN A 100 28.47 -10.73 7.82
N LEU A 101 28.09 -11.82 8.48
CA LEU A 101 28.96 -12.58 9.36
C LEU A 101 30.10 -13.22 8.57
N PHE A 102 29.81 -13.80 7.40
CA PHE A 102 30.84 -14.34 6.50
C PHE A 102 31.80 -13.26 6.04
N TYR A 103 31.30 -12.07 5.66
CA TYR A 103 32.13 -10.93 5.28
C TYR A 103 33.06 -10.47 6.39
N LEU A 104 32.53 -10.37 7.61
CA LEU A 104 33.32 -9.99 8.78
C LEU A 104 34.44 -11.03 9.04
N ALA A 105 34.10 -12.31 9.00
CA ALA A 105 35.07 -13.39 9.20
C ALA A 105 36.15 -13.38 8.12
N ALA A 106 35.77 -13.26 6.85
CA ALA A 106 36.72 -13.18 5.72
C ALA A 106 37.64 -11.96 5.85
N MET A 107 37.11 -10.82 6.28
CA MET A 107 37.88 -9.60 6.47
C MET A 107 38.87 -9.72 7.63
N ILE A 108 38.50 -10.30 8.76
CA ILE A 108 39.38 -10.53 9.91
C ILE A 108 40.49 -11.50 9.50
N LEU A 109 40.20 -12.57 8.75
CA LEU A 109 41.16 -13.51 8.25
C LEU A 109 42.19 -12.82 7.33
N CYS A 110 41.74 -11.97 6.39
CA CYS A 110 42.64 -11.26 5.48
C CYS A 110 43.62 -10.33 6.22
N PHE A 111 43.16 -9.60 7.24
CA PHE A 111 44.00 -8.71 7.98
C PHE A 111 44.87 -9.40 9.06
N ARG A 112 44.41 -10.51 9.63
CA ARG A 112 45.13 -11.17 10.73
C ARG A 112 46.24 -12.10 10.24
N PHE A 113 46.06 -12.74 9.09
CA PHE A 113 47.02 -13.72 8.56
C PHE A 113 47.90 -13.19 7.45
N ASP A 114 47.89 -11.86 7.25
CA ASP A 114 48.76 -11.19 6.28
C ASP A 114 48.75 -11.85 4.89
N LEU A 115 47.55 -12.35 4.51
CA LEU A 115 47.38 -13.03 3.22
C LEU A 115 47.64 -12.10 2.03
N ASN A 116 47.79 -10.80 2.28
CA ASN A 116 48.10 -9.80 1.27
C ASN A 116 49.01 -8.69 1.84
N ALA A 117 50.32 -8.87 1.77
CA ALA A 117 51.31 -7.86 2.15
C ALA A 117 51.07 -6.48 1.49
N SER A 118 50.43 -6.48 0.31
CA SER A 118 50.05 -5.24 -0.39
C SER A 118 48.95 -4.45 0.32
N ALA A 119 48.13 -5.04 1.20
CA ALA A 119 47.04 -4.33 1.88
C ALA A 119 47.58 -3.46 3.01
N GLU A 120 48.60 -3.92 3.73
CA GLU A 120 49.26 -3.15 4.80
C GLU A 120 50.01 -1.95 4.23
N ASP A 121 50.70 -2.13 3.10
CA ASP A 121 51.38 -1.05 2.38
C ASP A 121 50.41 0.02 1.86
N ILE A 122 49.19 -0.37 1.46
CA ILE A 122 48.19 0.54 0.88
C ILE A 122 47.36 1.21 1.95
N TYR A 123 46.90 0.46 2.94
CA TYR A 123 45.96 0.98 3.96
C TYR A 123 46.64 1.49 5.24
N GLY A 124 47.88 1.07 5.50
CA GLY A 124 48.60 1.33 6.73
C GLY A 124 48.08 0.50 7.91
N GLU A 125 48.94 0.19 8.84
CA GLU A 125 48.70 -0.65 10.02
C GLU A 125 47.47 -0.18 10.85
N ASN A 126 47.33 1.13 11.03
CA ASN A 126 46.25 1.72 11.80
C ASN A 126 44.86 1.49 11.19
N VAL A 127 44.73 1.47 9.87
CA VAL A 127 43.47 1.23 9.17
C VAL A 127 43.14 -0.25 9.21
N ALA A 128 44.10 -1.11 8.97
CA ALA A 128 43.93 -2.56 9.05
C ALA A 128 43.39 -3.03 10.41
N LEU A 129 43.92 -2.46 11.50
CA LEU A 129 43.51 -2.80 12.86
C LEU A 129 42.07 -2.26 13.19
N ARG A 130 41.76 -1.04 12.76
CA ARG A 130 40.51 -0.35 13.15
C ARG A 130 39.31 -0.65 12.23
N PHE A 131 39.57 -1.05 11.01
CA PHE A 131 38.51 -1.24 10.00
C PHE A 131 37.47 -2.31 10.38
N PRO A 132 37.79 -3.48 10.94
CA PRO A 132 36.78 -4.46 11.36
C PRO A 132 35.80 -3.88 12.39
N TYR A 133 36.26 -3.02 13.30
CA TYR A 133 35.39 -2.36 14.29
C TYR A 133 34.46 -1.34 13.63
N LEU A 134 34.98 -0.54 12.70
CA LEU A 134 34.16 0.40 11.93
C LEU A 134 33.10 -0.33 11.10
N TYR A 135 33.47 -1.46 10.50
CA TYR A 135 32.53 -2.29 9.76
C TYR A 135 31.39 -2.80 10.65
N VAL A 136 31.70 -3.33 11.83
CA VAL A 136 30.69 -3.81 12.80
C VAL A 136 29.75 -2.66 13.21
N CYS A 137 30.29 -1.49 13.54
CA CYS A 137 29.47 -0.32 13.90
C CYS A 137 28.55 0.09 12.75
N PHE A 138 29.07 0.12 11.52
CA PHE A 138 28.29 0.52 10.35
C PHE A 138 27.18 -0.47 10.02
N VAL A 139 27.49 -1.76 10.05
CA VAL A 139 26.51 -2.83 9.85
C VAL A 139 25.44 -2.83 10.96
N PHE A 140 25.86 -2.64 12.21
CA PHE A 140 24.92 -2.50 13.34
C PHE A 140 23.95 -1.34 13.14
N MET A 141 24.46 -0.17 12.70
CA MET A 141 23.61 0.98 12.38
C MET A 141 22.61 0.67 11.25
N ALA A 142 23.04 -0.09 10.24
CA ALA A 142 22.14 -0.51 9.15
C ALA A 142 21.04 -1.44 9.66
N TYR A 143 21.34 -2.38 10.55
CA TYR A 143 20.34 -3.25 11.19
C TYR A 143 19.38 -2.46 12.07
N LEU A 144 19.88 -1.52 12.86
CA LEU A 144 19.06 -0.66 13.71
C LEU A 144 18.07 0.16 12.86
N LEU A 145 18.59 0.80 11.81
CA LEU A 145 17.75 1.58 10.89
C LEU A 145 16.69 0.70 10.22
N MET A 146 17.05 -0.49 9.75
CA MET A 146 16.11 -1.43 9.14
C MET A 146 15.04 -1.89 10.13
N TYR A 147 15.42 -2.16 11.38
CA TYR A 147 14.50 -2.49 12.46
C TYR A 147 13.48 -1.35 12.70
N CYS A 148 13.97 -0.10 12.81
CA CYS A 148 13.11 1.07 12.98
C CYS A 148 12.15 1.26 11.81
N ILE A 149 12.63 1.10 10.57
CA ILE A 149 11.79 1.18 9.36
C ILE A 149 10.72 0.08 9.37
N GLN A 150 11.08 -1.16 9.67
CA GLN A 150 10.11 -2.25 9.73
C GLN A 150 9.05 -2.02 10.80
N HIS A 151 9.48 -1.59 12.00
CA HIS A 151 8.56 -1.27 13.09
C HIS A 151 7.60 -0.13 12.71
N TYR A 152 8.12 0.93 12.09
CA TYR A 152 7.30 2.05 11.62
C TYR A 152 6.24 1.60 10.60
N TRP A 153 6.62 0.77 9.61
CA TRP A 153 5.68 0.29 8.61
C TRP A 153 4.60 -0.65 9.16
N VAL A 154 4.97 -1.52 10.11
CA VAL A 154 4.01 -2.38 10.80
C VAL A 154 3.00 -1.56 11.59
N GLU A 155 3.48 -0.57 12.35
CA GLU A 155 2.62 0.32 13.13
C GLU A 155 1.71 1.16 12.23
N LYS A 156 2.24 1.70 11.12
CA LYS A 156 1.46 2.45 10.14
C LYS A 156 0.35 1.60 9.53
N ARG A 157 0.63 0.36 9.13
CA ARG A 157 -0.39 -0.57 8.61
C ARG A 157 -1.49 -0.84 9.65
N ARG A 158 -1.11 -1.14 10.88
CA ARG A 158 -2.07 -1.36 11.97
C ARG A 158 -2.99 -0.16 12.21
N ARG A 159 -2.45 1.05 12.11
CA ARG A 159 -3.27 2.28 12.23
C ARG A 159 -4.22 2.44 11.06
N GLN A 160 -3.78 2.17 9.84
CA GLN A 160 -4.64 2.22 8.65
C GLN A 160 -5.79 1.21 8.75
N GLU A 161 -5.49 -0.06 9.08
CA GLU A 161 -6.51 -1.10 9.26
C GLU A 161 -7.56 -0.72 10.32
N LYS A 162 -7.12 -0.18 11.46
CA LYS A 162 -8.04 0.32 12.51
C LYS A 162 -8.90 1.49 12.03
N LEU A 163 -8.33 2.40 11.23
CA LEU A 163 -9.07 3.53 10.67
C LEU A 163 -10.13 3.06 9.67
N GLU A 164 -9.76 2.16 8.76
CA GLU A 164 -10.69 1.56 7.80
C GLU A 164 -11.85 0.83 8.48
N GLN A 165 -11.55 0.06 9.55
CA GLN A 165 -12.58 -0.59 10.36
C GLN A 165 -13.55 0.42 10.99
N ARG A 166 -13.02 1.49 11.61
CA ARG A 166 -13.87 2.55 12.21
C ARG A 166 -14.74 3.23 11.16
N VAL A 167 -14.16 3.57 10.00
CA VAL A 167 -14.94 4.19 8.91
C VAL A 167 -16.06 3.25 8.44
N HIS A 168 -15.75 1.96 8.31
CA HIS A 168 -16.76 0.97 7.93
C HIS A 168 -17.87 0.84 8.99
N GLU A 169 -17.52 0.80 10.27
CA GLU A 169 -18.50 0.74 11.38
C GLU A 169 -19.38 1.99 11.43
N GLU A 170 -18.80 3.18 11.28
CA GLU A 170 -19.56 4.45 11.27
C GLU A 170 -20.47 4.53 10.04
N LYS A 171 -20.00 4.12 8.86
CA LYS A 171 -20.83 4.03 7.64
C LYS A 171 -22.04 3.11 7.88
N LYS A 172 -21.83 1.94 8.48
CA LYS A 172 -22.91 0.99 8.81
C LYS A 172 -23.91 1.55 9.82
N LYS A 173 -23.41 2.28 10.83
CA LYS A 173 -24.30 2.97 11.80
C LYS A 173 -25.15 4.04 11.12
N LEU A 174 -24.56 4.87 10.26
CA LEU A 174 -25.25 5.90 9.50
C LEU A 174 -26.33 5.31 8.59
N GLN A 175 -26.01 4.25 7.86
CA GLN A 175 -26.98 3.54 7.01
C GLN A 175 -28.13 2.97 7.85
N GLY A 176 -27.83 2.36 9.00
CA GLY A 176 -28.85 1.87 9.91
C GLY A 176 -29.72 2.99 10.52
N MET A 177 -29.13 4.17 10.76
CA MET A 177 -29.87 5.33 11.26
C MET A 177 -30.78 5.90 10.17
N SER A 178 -30.28 6.08 8.95
CA SER A 178 -31.06 6.53 7.80
C SER A 178 -32.25 5.60 7.56
N MET A 179 -32.05 4.29 7.57
CA MET A 179 -33.16 3.33 7.41
C MET A 179 -34.21 3.43 8.53
N ARG A 180 -33.79 3.67 9.78
CA ARG A 180 -34.73 3.89 10.89
C ARG A 180 -35.55 5.16 10.70
N VAL A 181 -34.97 6.24 10.20
CA VAL A 181 -35.68 7.49 9.90
C VAL A 181 -36.68 7.25 8.78
N MET A 182 -36.31 6.63 7.68
CA MET A 182 -37.21 6.31 6.56
C MET A 182 -38.38 5.43 7.00
N ASN A 183 -38.14 4.41 7.82
CA ASN A 183 -39.22 3.59 8.39
C ASN A 183 -40.14 4.39 9.33
N ALA A 184 -39.62 5.36 10.08
CA ALA A 184 -40.42 6.23 10.91
C ALA A 184 -41.32 7.17 10.07
N MET A 185 -40.77 7.70 8.97
CA MET A 185 -41.54 8.51 8.01
C MET A 185 -42.67 7.70 7.35
N CYS A 186 -42.37 6.48 6.90
CA CYS A 186 -43.38 5.57 6.33
C CYS A 186 -44.50 5.27 7.34
N ARG A 187 -44.17 5.03 8.62
CA ARG A 187 -45.20 4.86 9.69
C ARG A 187 -46.00 6.13 9.94
N ALA A 188 -45.34 7.30 9.87
CA ALA A 188 -46.08 8.57 10.03
C ALA A 188 -47.10 8.77 8.89
N LEU A 189 -46.72 8.39 7.67
CA LEU A 189 -47.66 8.38 6.53
C LEU A 189 -48.82 7.41 6.76
N GLY A 190 -48.56 6.18 7.24
CA GLY A 190 -49.59 5.18 7.58
C GLY A 190 -50.51 5.60 8.71
N ALA A 191 -50.02 6.42 9.66
CA ALA A 191 -50.86 7.01 10.72
C ALA A 191 -51.84 8.06 10.17
N LYS A 192 -51.44 8.77 9.09
CA LYS A 192 -52.31 9.74 8.40
C LYS A 192 -53.26 9.07 7.42
N ILE A 193 -52.76 8.10 6.64
CA ILE A 193 -53.51 7.40 5.58
C ILE A 193 -53.49 5.90 5.90
N PRO A 194 -54.62 5.34 6.40
CA PRO A 194 -54.68 3.92 6.73
C PRO A 194 -54.40 3.02 5.53
N GLY A 195 -53.44 2.07 5.72
CA GLY A 195 -52.99 1.14 4.69
C GLY A 195 -51.74 1.56 3.90
N GLU A 196 -51.34 2.84 3.98
CA GLU A 196 -50.24 3.38 3.20
C GLU A 196 -48.88 2.87 3.66
N GLU A 197 -48.70 2.59 4.95
CA GLU A 197 -47.46 1.94 5.45
C GLU A 197 -47.23 0.61 4.78
N GLU A 198 -48.26 -0.22 4.67
CA GLU A 198 -48.11 -1.55 4.05
C GLU A 198 -47.92 -1.43 2.53
N HIS A 199 -48.61 -0.50 1.86
CA HIS A 199 -48.44 -0.22 0.45
C HIS A 199 -46.97 0.18 0.15
N CYS A 200 -46.44 1.17 0.85
CA CYS A 200 -45.03 1.62 0.66
C CYS A 200 -44.02 0.49 0.89
N ARG A 201 -44.23 -0.38 1.89
CA ARG A 201 -43.38 -1.53 2.15
C ARG A 201 -43.41 -2.54 1.00
N GLN A 202 -44.59 -2.87 0.47
CA GLN A 202 -44.76 -3.78 -0.65
C GLN A 202 -44.10 -3.23 -1.92
N VAL A 203 -44.28 -1.95 -2.22
CA VAL A 203 -43.66 -1.28 -3.36
C VAL A 203 -42.12 -1.30 -3.22
N ALA A 204 -41.61 -1.04 -2.00
CA ALA A 204 -40.19 -1.10 -1.71
C ALA A 204 -39.58 -2.49 -1.96
N GLU A 205 -40.25 -3.58 -1.52
CA GLU A 205 -39.77 -4.95 -1.76
C GLU A 205 -39.85 -5.31 -3.24
N TYR A 206 -40.92 -4.89 -3.96
CA TYR A 206 -41.01 -5.12 -5.41
C TYR A 206 -39.91 -4.37 -6.17
N ALA A 207 -39.63 -3.11 -5.85
CA ALA A 207 -38.57 -2.32 -6.46
C ALA A 207 -37.20 -2.96 -6.25
N LYS A 208 -36.94 -3.44 -5.03
CA LYS A 208 -35.71 -4.17 -4.67
C LYS A 208 -35.55 -5.47 -5.46
N GLU A 209 -36.60 -6.28 -5.55
CA GLU A 209 -36.57 -7.53 -6.30
C GLU A 209 -36.39 -7.31 -7.83
N ILE A 210 -37.00 -6.29 -8.38
CA ILE A 210 -36.79 -5.88 -9.79
C ILE A 210 -35.35 -5.48 -10.01
N ALA A 211 -34.79 -4.61 -9.12
CA ALA A 211 -33.42 -4.18 -9.22
C ALA A 211 -32.42 -5.34 -9.13
N LYS A 212 -32.64 -6.32 -8.26
CA LYS A 212 -31.85 -7.54 -8.17
C LYS A 212 -31.90 -8.39 -9.43
N ARG A 213 -33.11 -8.57 -10.02
CA ARG A 213 -33.27 -9.36 -11.26
C ARG A 213 -32.66 -8.70 -12.49
N LEU A 214 -32.44 -7.38 -12.43
CA LEU A 214 -31.71 -6.61 -13.42
C LEU A 214 -30.20 -6.62 -13.19
N ASP A 215 -29.69 -7.39 -12.21
CA ASP A 215 -28.28 -7.48 -11.82
C ASP A 215 -27.64 -6.11 -11.53
N LEU A 216 -28.44 -5.19 -10.93
CA LEU A 216 -27.94 -3.87 -10.55
C LEU A 216 -27.00 -3.97 -9.34
N PRO A 217 -26.02 -3.04 -9.21
CA PRO A 217 -25.14 -2.95 -8.03
C PRO A 217 -25.94 -2.84 -6.72
N GLU A 218 -25.37 -3.33 -5.60
CA GLU A 218 -26.06 -3.40 -4.31
C GLU A 218 -26.48 -2.04 -3.77
N ASP A 219 -25.75 -0.98 -4.08
CA ASP A 219 -26.13 0.40 -3.76
C ASP A 219 -27.41 0.83 -4.50
N MET A 220 -27.53 0.49 -5.80
CA MET A 220 -28.75 0.76 -6.56
C MET A 220 -29.94 -0.10 -6.11
N VAL A 221 -29.70 -1.36 -5.74
CA VAL A 221 -30.74 -2.23 -5.13
C VAL A 221 -31.25 -1.63 -3.82
N SER A 222 -30.34 -1.12 -2.98
CA SER A 222 -30.70 -0.43 -1.74
C SER A 222 -31.44 0.88 -2.00
N GLY A 223 -31.01 1.66 -2.99
CA GLY A 223 -31.65 2.89 -3.42
C GLY A 223 -33.07 2.65 -3.93
N ALA A 224 -33.28 1.62 -4.74
CA ALA A 224 -34.61 1.24 -5.22
C ALA A 224 -35.57 0.89 -4.09
N TYR A 225 -35.08 0.16 -3.07
CA TYR A 225 -35.86 -0.11 -1.88
C TYR A 225 -36.27 1.17 -1.12
N GLN A 226 -35.29 2.07 -0.92
CA GLN A 226 -35.52 3.35 -0.22
C GLN A 226 -36.50 4.25 -0.98
N ALA A 227 -36.37 4.32 -2.30
CA ALA A 227 -37.25 5.06 -3.18
C ALA A 227 -38.69 4.53 -3.08
N GLY A 228 -38.85 3.20 -3.17
CA GLY A 228 -40.16 2.57 -3.02
C GLY A 228 -40.77 2.82 -1.63
N LEU A 229 -39.98 2.88 -0.56
CA LEU A 229 -40.45 3.13 0.78
C LEU A 229 -40.96 4.58 1.00
N LEU A 230 -40.38 5.54 0.26
CA LEU A 230 -40.63 6.97 0.44
C LEU A 230 -41.38 7.62 -0.73
N HIS A 231 -41.78 6.85 -1.76
CA HIS A 231 -42.33 7.43 -2.99
C HIS A 231 -43.60 8.30 -2.77
N GLU A 232 -44.35 8.05 -1.72
CA GLU A 232 -45.58 8.80 -1.37
C GLU A 232 -45.44 9.67 -0.11
N ILE A 233 -44.20 9.87 0.40
CA ILE A 233 -44.01 10.64 1.65
C ILE A 233 -44.56 12.05 1.58
N GLY A 234 -44.60 12.67 0.40
CA GLY A 234 -45.19 13.99 0.20
C GLY A 234 -46.70 14.09 0.46
N MET A 235 -47.40 12.94 0.50
CA MET A 235 -48.84 12.89 0.87
C MET A 235 -49.09 13.37 2.30
N ILE A 236 -48.08 13.40 3.15
CA ILE A 236 -48.17 14.01 4.49
C ILE A 236 -48.57 15.48 4.41
N GLY A 237 -48.13 16.22 3.37
CA GLY A 237 -48.46 17.63 3.17
C GLY A 237 -49.82 17.91 2.53
N ILE A 238 -50.54 16.89 2.03
CA ILE A 238 -51.83 17.08 1.37
C ILE A 238 -52.95 17.13 2.42
N PRO A 239 -53.93 18.06 2.29
CA PRO A 239 -55.08 18.12 3.18
C PRO A 239 -55.93 16.83 3.18
N ASP A 240 -56.40 16.40 4.34
CA ASP A 240 -57.13 15.15 4.52
C ASP A 240 -58.43 15.13 3.71
N GLU A 241 -59.06 16.29 3.51
CA GLU A 241 -60.28 16.46 2.72
C GLU A 241 -60.06 16.08 1.25
N LEU A 242 -58.85 16.36 0.70
CA LEU A 242 -58.48 15.99 -0.68
C LEU A 242 -58.13 14.50 -0.80
N ILE A 243 -57.49 13.94 0.20
CA ILE A 243 -57.13 12.51 0.24
C ILE A 243 -58.35 11.62 0.28
N GLN A 244 -59.42 12.03 1.02
CA GLN A 244 -60.63 11.23 1.22
C GLN A 244 -61.66 11.38 0.11
N ARG A 245 -61.52 12.37 -0.78
CA ARG A 245 -62.46 12.60 -1.89
C ARG A 245 -62.24 11.65 -3.04
N ARG A 246 -63.29 11.03 -3.54
CA ARG A 246 -63.27 10.16 -4.72
C ARG A 246 -63.23 10.93 -6.02
N ASN A 247 -63.82 12.12 -6.09
CA ASN A 247 -63.86 12.95 -7.30
C ASN A 247 -63.31 14.33 -6.97
N LEU A 248 -62.12 14.64 -7.51
CA LEU A 248 -61.48 15.95 -7.41
C LEU A 248 -61.83 16.79 -8.63
N THR A 249 -62.00 18.09 -8.46
CA THR A 249 -61.98 19.05 -9.57
C THR A 249 -60.61 19.18 -10.14
N ASP A 250 -60.46 19.75 -11.35
CA ASP A 250 -59.12 19.97 -11.98
C ASP A 250 -58.22 20.83 -11.10
N GLU A 251 -58.74 21.80 -10.41
CA GLU A 251 -58.01 22.67 -9.48
C GLU A 251 -57.54 21.89 -8.24
N GLU A 252 -58.43 21.09 -7.64
CA GLU A 252 -58.08 20.23 -6.51
C GLU A 252 -57.09 19.15 -6.88
N TYR A 253 -57.17 18.58 -8.08
CA TYR A 253 -56.24 17.62 -8.59
C TYR A 253 -54.87 18.26 -8.80
N GLY A 254 -54.78 19.52 -9.26
CA GLY A 254 -53.52 20.27 -9.32
C GLY A 254 -52.87 20.45 -7.95
N VAL A 255 -53.65 20.71 -6.91
CA VAL A 255 -53.16 20.76 -5.52
C VAL A 255 -52.70 19.38 -5.07
N PHE A 256 -53.45 18.33 -5.34
CA PHE A 256 -53.07 16.96 -5.00
C PHE A 256 -51.75 16.55 -5.60
N GLN A 257 -51.49 16.83 -6.89
CA GLN A 257 -50.25 16.52 -7.57
C GLN A 257 -49.00 17.17 -6.94
N THR A 258 -49.15 18.19 -6.11
CA THR A 258 -48.02 18.84 -5.42
C THR A 258 -47.28 17.90 -4.48
N TYR A 259 -47.90 16.75 -4.07
CA TYR A 259 -47.24 15.77 -3.20
C TYR A 259 -45.91 15.28 -3.74
N VAL A 260 -45.76 15.14 -5.07
CA VAL A 260 -44.53 14.68 -5.70
C VAL A 260 -43.37 15.64 -5.40
N LYS A 261 -43.66 16.97 -5.56
CA LYS A 261 -42.65 18.00 -5.26
C LYS A 261 -42.35 18.09 -3.77
N MET A 262 -43.41 18.03 -2.93
CA MET A 262 -43.21 18.02 -1.47
C MET A 262 -42.37 16.83 -1.01
N GLY A 263 -42.65 15.64 -1.55
CA GLY A 263 -41.84 14.44 -1.29
C GLY A 263 -40.39 14.61 -1.69
N TYR A 264 -40.12 15.15 -2.88
CA TYR A 264 -38.77 15.44 -3.33
C TYR A 264 -38.05 16.43 -2.41
N ASP A 265 -38.70 17.53 -2.04
CA ASP A 265 -38.13 18.55 -1.15
C ASP A 265 -37.80 17.96 0.23
N MET A 266 -38.63 17.07 0.78
CA MET A 266 -38.39 16.38 2.05
C MET A 266 -37.22 15.41 2.00
N ILE A 267 -37.08 14.69 0.89
CA ILE A 267 -36.02 13.66 0.74
C ILE A 267 -34.67 14.29 0.38
N SER A 268 -34.67 15.36 -0.40
CA SER A 268 -33.42 16.01 -0.87
C SER A 268 -32.57 16.55 0.28
N GLU A 269 -33.19 17.01 1.38
CA GLU A 269 -32.48 17.43 2.59
C GLU A 269 -31.82 16.26 3.36
N LEU A 270 -32.27 15.04 3.18
CA LEU A 270 -31.76 13.85 3.86
C LEU A 270 -30.50 13.24 3.20
N GLN A 271 -29.96 13.85 2.12
CA GLN A 271 -28.87 13.29 1.32
C GLN A 271 -29.13 11.85 0.80
N VAL A 272 -30.37 11.43 0.77
CA VAL A 272 -30.80 10.15 0.16
C VAL A 272 -30.84 10.27 -1.36
N ALA A 273 -30.91 11.50 -1.86
CA ALA A 273 -31.07 11.81 -3.28
C ALA A 273 -29.85 11.49 -4.16
N ASP A 274 -28.63 11.38 -3.60
CA ASP A 274 -27.43 11.03 -4.38
C ASP A 274 -27.37 9.54 -4.76
N THR A 275 -28.34 8.75 -4.27
CA THR A 275 -28.42 7.30 -4.51
C THR A 275 -29.68 6.89 -5.29
N ILE A 276 -30.58 7.84 -5.55
CA ILE A 276 -31.82 7.67 -6.31
C ILE A 276 -31.75 8.48 -7.60
#